data_c7c32e9e3cd1de89c8e092724a59c8bf
#
_entry.id   c7c32e9e3cd1de89c8e092724a59c8bf
#
_cell.length_a   1.000
_cell.length_b   1.000
_cell.length_c   1.000
_cell.angle_alpha   90.00
_cell.angle_beta   90.00
_cell.angle_gamma   90.00
#
_symmetry.space_group_name_H-M   'P 1'
#
loop_
_entity.id
_entity.type
_entity.pdbx_description
1 polymer ?
#
loop_
_entity_poly.entity_id
_entity_poly.type
_entity_poly.pdbx_seq_one_letter_code
_entity_poly.pdbx_strand_id
1 'polypeptide(L)'
;LTDAYLSLMKALQHAGYQAGRKIVISWIESDALEEGNELCDSEAWKKLKAADGLLVPGGFGERGSEGKMRAISYARTQRVPYLGICYGMQLAVIEYARNVLEEKQADSEEFEAGGAGPHFVVYMPEIDRGQLGGNMRLGGRTTYFRQDIPSLLSPFYQNAPSFSARHRHRYEVNPEYVERLEAAGLMFTGKDESGVRMEVLELREDVHPFFVGLQAHPEYTSRPNKPSPPFVGLIQAAIQHRQSLGTSASTAC
;
A
#
# COMPACT_ATOMS: atom_id res chain seq x y z
N LEU A 1 4.73 14.80 14.68
CA LEU A 1 4.11 13.92 13.67
C LEU A 1 4.63 12.48 13.72
N THR A 2 5.90 12.24 14.10
CA THR A 2 6.48 10.88 14.20
C THR A 2 5.76 9.97 15.20
N ASP A 3 5.15 10.52 16.23
CA ASP A 3 4.43 9.75 17.26
C ASP A 3 3.18 9.05 16.70
N ALA A 4 2.54 9.64 15.71
CA ALA A 4 1.38 9.04 15.04
C ALA A 4 1.75 7.75 14.27
N TYR A 5 3.00 7.61 13.87
CA TYR A 5 3.50 6.48 13.09
C TYR A 5 4.40 5.52 13.88
N LEU A 6 4.37 5.60 15.22
CA LEU A 6 5.24 4.78 16.09
C LEU A 6 5.07 3.27 15.81
N SER A 7 3.84 2.79 15.61
CA SER A 7 3.58 1.38 15.32
C SER A 7 4.18 0.93 13.98
N LEU A 8 4.12 1.78 12.95
CA LEU A 8 4.79 1.51 11.66
C LEU A 8 6.30 1.45 11.81
N MET A 9 6.89 2.44 12.51
CA MET A 9 8.33 2.45 12.77
C MET A 9 8.78 1.18 13.51
N LYS A 10 8.00 0.76 14.52
CA LYS A 10 8.29 -0.47 15.27
C LYS A 10 8.15 -1.70 14.39
N ALA A 11 7.12 -1.78 13.54
CA ALA A 11 6.95 -2.91 12.63
C ALA A 11 8.11 -3.03 11.63
N LEU A 12 8.58 -1.91 11.05
CA LEU A 12 9.78 -1.86 10.21
C LEU A 12 11.03 -2.31 10.97
N GLN A 13 11.23 -1.83 12.21
CA GLN A 13 12.36 -2.25 13.06
C GLN A 13 12.32 -3.75 13.36
N HIS A 14 11.15 -4.30 13.70
CA HIS A 14 10.99 -5.73 13.97
C HIS A 14 11.34 -6.58 12.75
N ALA A 15 10.88 -6.18 11.56
CA ALA A 15 11.23 -6.83 10.31
C ALA A 15 12.74 -6.73 10.01
N GLY A 16 13.32 -5.55 10.29
CA GLY A 16 14.77 -5.34 10.19
C GLY A 16 15.58 -6.26 11.11
N TYR A 17 15.15 -6.46 12.36
CA TYR A 17 15.79 -7.39 13.28
C TYR A 17 15.79 -8.81 12.75
N GLN A 18 14.64 -9.28 12.22
CA GLN A 18 14.56 -10.61 11.62
C GLN A 18 15.48 -10.75 10.39
N ALA A 19 15.62 -9.70 9.60
CA ALA A 19 16.48 -9.70 8.42
C ALA A 19 17.97 -9.45 8.73
N GLY A 20 18.34 -9.18 10.00
CA GLY A 20 19.69 -8.80 10.38
C GLY A 20 20.15 -7.49 9.73
N ARG A 21 19.24 -6.53 9.55
CA ARG A 21 19.50 -5.24 8.91
C ARG A 21 19.05 -4.08 9.76
N LYS A 22 19.86 -3.01 9.77
CA LYS A 22 19.47 -1.71 10.32
C LYS A 22 18.59 -0.99 9.30
N ILE A 23 17.38 -0.63 9.71
CA ILE A 23 16.46 0.14 8.89
C ILE A 23 16.70 1.63 9.11
N VAL A 24 16.86 2.36 8.01
CA VAL A 24 16.92 3.83 7.99
C VAL A 24 15.61 4.32 7.39
N ILE A 25 14.83 5.05 8.16
CA ILE A 25 13.54 5.59 7.74
C ILE A 25 13.75 7.03 7.29
N SER A 26 13.50 7.29 6.00
CA SER A 26 13.47 8.64 5.42
C SER A 26 12.04 9.12 5.35
N TRP A 27 11.74 10.20 6.06
CA TRP A 27 10.43 10.84 6.02
C TRP A 27 10.33 11.78 4.84
N ILE A 28 9.25 11.66 4.08
CA ILE A 28 8.93 12.51 2.94
C ILE A 28 7.55 13.10 3.17
N GLU A 29 7.47 14.42 3.22
CA GLU A 29 6.19 15.12 3.24
C GLU A 29 5.53 14.98 1.87
N SER A 30 4.32 14.45 1.83
CA SER A 30 3.65 14.16 0.55
C SER A 30 3.37 15.42 -0.27
N ASP A 31 3.01 16.53 0.39
CA ASP A 31 2.80 17.82 -0.28
C ASP A 31 4.03 18.26 -1.10
N ALA A 32 5.24 17.92 -0.64
CA ALA A 32 6.48 18.23 -1.36
C ALA A 32 6.71 17.38 -2.63
N LEU A 33 5.90 16.37 -2.87
CA LEU A 33 5.91 15.56 -4.09
C LEU A 33 4.81 15.99 -5.08
N GLU A 34 3.92 16.90 -4.70
CA GLU A 34 2.85 17.40 -5.58
C GLU A 34 3.40 18.31 -6.67
N GLU A 35 4.49 19.00 -6.39
CA GLU A 35 5.20 19.78 -7.38
C GLU A 35 6.32 18.96 -8.06
N GLY A 36 6.41 19.05 -9.37
CA GLY A 36 7.40 18.34 -10.16
C GLY A 36 6.99 16.89 -10.48
N ASN A 37 7.96 16.08 -10.86
CA ASN A 37 7.83 14.67 -11.19
C ASN A 37 9.14 13.92 -10.88
N GLU A 38 9.29 12.70 -11.38
CA GLU A 38 10.52 11.90 -11.20
C GLU A 38 11.80 12.56 -11.73
N LEU A 39 11.69 13.54 -12.61
CA LEU A 39 12.84 14.33 -13.12
C LEU A 39 13.18 15.51 -12.18
N CYS A 40 12.32 15.80 -11.18
CA CYS A 40 12.55 16.88 -10.23
C CYS A 40 13.72 16.56 -9.28
N ASP A 41 14.56 17.56 -9.05
CA ASP A 41 15.71 17.48 -8.14
C ASP A 41 15.43 18.01 -6.72
N SER A 42 14.14 18.14 -6.35
CA SER A 42 13.79 18.52 -4.98
C SER A 42 14.28 17.48 -3.96
N GLU A 43 14.50 17.93 -2.73
CA GLU A 43 14.95 17.04 -1.65
C GLU A 43 13.99 15.88 -1.39
N ALA A 44 12.67 16.09 -1.58
CA ALA A 44 11.66 15.04 -1.46
C ALA A 44 11.86 13.97 -2.54
N TRP A 45 12.03 14.37 -3.80
CA TRP A 45 12.26 13.45 -4.91
C TRP A 45 13.62 12.75 -4.81
N LYS A 46 14.68 13.43 -4.37
CA LYS A 46 15.98 12.79 -4.10
C LYS A 46 15.87 11.69 -3.05
N LYS A 47 15.15 11.96 -1.93
CA LYS A 47 14.91 10.96 -0.90
C LYS A 47 14.11 9.76 -1.42
N LEU A 48 13.07 10.02 -2.24
CA LEU A 48 12.26 8.98 -2.84
C LEU A 48 13.08 8.08 -3.77
N LYS A 49 13.86 8.68 -4.66
CA LYS A 49 14.74 7.97 -5.60
C LYS A 49 15.83 7.14 -4.91
N ALA A 50 16.29 7.58 -3.75
CA ALA A 50 17.33 6.91 -2.98
C ALA A 50 16.79 5.77 -2.08
N ALA A 51 15.48 5.60 -2.00
CA ALA A 51 14.88 4.60 -1.14
C ALA A 51 14.93 3.19 -1.75
N ASP A 52 15.28 2.20 -0.96
CA ASP A 52 15.28 0.78 -1.35
C ASP A 52 13.86 0.17 -1.31
N GLY A 53 12.91 0.84 -0.67
CA GLY A 53 11.51 0.47 -0.60
C GLY A 53 10.66 1.63 -0.11
N LEU A 54 9.38 1.65 -0.50
CA LEU A 54 8.42 2.70 -0.18
C LEU A 54 7.28 2.13 0.68
N LEU A 55 6.92 2.87 1.73
CA LEU A 55 5.73 2.60 2.53
C LEU A 55 4.83 3.85 2.53
N VAL A 56 3.58 3.67 2.11
CA VAL A 56 2.53 4.69 2.25
C VAL A 56 1.58 4.27 3.37
N PRO A 57 1.54 5.03 4.47
CA PRO A 57 0.79 4.68 5.66
C PRO A 57 -0.71 4.90 5.53
N GLY A 58 -1.46 4.44 6.52
CA GLY A 58 -2.84 4.83 6.74
C GLY A 58 -2.99 6.33 6.96
N GLY A 59 -4.13 6.85 6.58
CA GLY A 59 -4.46 8.27 6.71
C GLY A 59 -5.93 8.52 6.35
N PHE A 60 -6.29 9.78 6.27
CA PHE A 60 -7.63 10.24 5.93
C PHE A 60 -7.53 11.57 5.17
N GLY A 61 -8.57 11.86 4.38
CA GLY A 61 -8.75 13.13 3.68
C GLY A 61 -7.89 13.27 2.44
N GLU A 62 -8.08 14.38 1.74
CA GLU A 62 -7.52 14.62 0.42
C GLU A 62 -6.08 15.17 0.47
N ARG A 63 -5.74 15.89 1.53
CA ARG A 63 -4.45 16.57 1.63
C ARG A 63 -3.26 15.62 1.45
N GLY A 64 -2.38 15.96 0.50
CA GLY A 64 -1.18 15.20 0.20
C GLY A 64 -1.45 13.87 -0.53
N SER A 65 -2.69 13.64 -1.00
CA SER A 65 -3.05 12.43 -1.73
C SER A 65 -2.34 12.36 -3.09
N GLU A 66 -2.27 13.46 -3.81
CA GLU A 66 -1.61 13.54 -5.10
C GLU A 66 -0.12 13.24 -4.99
N GLY A 67 0.57 13.79 -4.00
CA GLY A 67 1.98 13.50 -3.75
C GLY A 67 2.23 12.03 -3.40
N LYS A 68 1.32 11.42 -2.60
CA LYS A 68 1.38 9.98 -2.32
C LYS A 68 1.15 9.16 -3.60
N MET A 69 0.17 9.51 -4.44
CA MET A 69 -0.08 8.80 -5.71
C MET A 69 1.10 8.92 -6.67
N ARG A 70 1.79 10.07 -6.72
CA ARG A 70 3.03 10.22 -7.50
C ARG A 70 4.15 9.31 -6.97
N ALA A 71 4.30 9.19 -5.65
CA ALA A 71 5.26 8.25 -5.06
C ALA A 71 4.89 6.79 -5.37
N ILE A 72 3.62 6.45 -5.34
CA ILE A 72 3.12 5.12 -5.70
C ILE A 72 3.39 4.82 -7.18
N SER A 73 3.10 5.78 -8.06
CA SER A 73 3.40 5.68 -9.51
C SER A 73 4.88 5.46 -9.76
N TYR A 74 5.74 6.22 -9.07
CA TYR A 74 7.19 6.01 -9.12
C TYR A 74 7.58 4.60 -8.67
N ALA A 75 7.09 4.15 -7.52
CA ALA A 75 7.40 2.81 -7.02
C ALA A 75 6.96 1.73 -8.01
N ARG A 76 5.75 1.83 -8.57
CA ARG A 76 5.21 0.89 -9.54
C ARG A 76 6.02 0.85 -10.83
N THR A 77 6.31 2.01 -11.41
CA THR A 77 7.01 2.11 -12.71
C THR A 77 8.50 1.83 -12.63
N GLN A 78 9.15 2.22 -11.53
CA GLN A 78 10.57 2.00 -11.30
C GLN A 78 10.85 0.67 -10.56
N ARG A 79 9.80 -0.12 -10.30
CA ARG A 79 9.89 -1.43 -9.62
C ARG A 79 10.53 -1.35 -8.23
N VAL A 80 10.33 -0.23 -7.51
CA VAL A 80 10.76 -0.07 -6.12
C VAL A 80 9.75 -0.79 -5.20
N PRO A 81 10.17 -1.70 -4.32
CA PRO A 81 9.28 -2.40 -3.40
C PRO A 81 8.32 -1.47 -2.67
N TYR A 82 7.04 -1.79 -2.70
CA TYR A 82 5.96 -0.96 -2.20
C TYR A 82 5.08 -1.69 -1.19
N LEU A 83 4.74 -1.00 -0.09
CA LEU A 83 3.74 -1.44 0.88
C LEU A 83 2.77 -0.30 1.17
N GLY A 84 1.50 -0.48 0.79
CA GLY A 84 0.40 0.44 1.10
C GLY A 84 -0.44 -0.06 2.27
N ILE A 85 -0.62 0.74 3.31
CA ILE A 85 -1.42 0.40 4.49
C ILE A 85 -2.70 1.22 4.48
N CYS A 86 -3.88 0.58 4.53
CA CYS A 86 -5.20 1.20 4.62
C CYS A 86 -5.39 2.27 3.52
N TYR A 87 -5.23 3.53 3.84
CA TYR A 87 -5.28 4.63 2.87
C TYR A 87 -4.23 4.48 1.75
N GLY A 88 -3.03 3.97 2.06
CA GLY A 88 -2.01 3.67 1.04
C GLY A 88 -2.48 2.64 0.02
N MET A 89 -3.21 1.59 0.44
CA MET A 89 -3.85 0.66 -0.49
C MET A 89 -4.88 1.36 -1.38
N GLN A 90 -5.75 2.19 -0.80
CA GLN A 90 -6.79 2.91 -1.53
C GLN A 90 -6.20 3.86 -2.59
N LEU A 91 -5.16 4.61 -2.22
CA LEU A 91 -4.45 5.48 -3.16
C LEU A 91 -3.75 4.70 -4.28
N ALA A 92 -3.27 3.49 -4.03
CA ALA A 92 -2.70 2.62 -5.07
C ALA A 92 -3.76 2.18 -6.08
N VAL A 93 -5.01 1.94 -5.64
CA VAL A 93 -6.14 1.67 -6.55
C VAL A 93 -6.44 2.86 -7.43
N ILE A 94 -6.51 4.07 -6.87
CA ILE A 94 -6.78 5.29 -7.62
C ILE A 94 -5.64 5.60 -8.60
N GLU A 95 -4.39 5.47 -8.16
CA GLU A 95 -3.21 5.65 -9.03
C GLU A 95 -3.27 4.70 -10.23
N TYR A 96 -3.57 3.43 -9.97
CA TYR A 96 -3.66 2.41 -11.01
C TYR A 96 -4.79 2.69 -11.99
N ALA A 97 -5.95 3.11 -11.49
CA ALA A 97 -7.07 3.51 -12.31
C ALA A 97 -6.72 4.70 -13.22
N ARG A 98 -6.06 5.73 -12.67
CA ARG A 98 -5.67 6.93 -13.44
C ARG A 98 -4.60 6.67 -14.50
N ASN A 99 -3.63 5.82 -14.20
CA ASN A 99 -2.43 5.67 -15.03
C ASN A 99 -2.37 4.39 -15.84
N VAL A 100 -3.13 3.36 -15.48
CA VAL A 100 -3.17 2.08 -16.22
C VAL A 100 -4.50 1.88 -16.92
N LEU A 101 -5.64 2.19 -16.26
CA LEU A 101 -6.96 2.15 -16.90
C LEU A 101 -7.30 3.42 -17.69
N GLU A 102 -6.43 4.45 -17.61
CA GLU A 102 -6.62 5.77 -18.25
C GLU A 102 -7.86 6.55 -17.74
N GLU A 103 -8.41 6.17 -16.60
CA GLU A 103 -9.51 6.87 -15.92
C GLU A 103 -8.97 8.11 -15.18
N LYS A 104 -8.62 9.15 -15.91
CA LYS A 104 -7.90 10.33 -15.38
C LYS A 104 -8.61 11.03 -14.23
N GLN A 105 -9.93 10.87 -14.13
CA GLN A 105 -10.77 11.45 -13.09
C GLN A 105 -11.13 10.44 -11.99
N ALA A 106 -10.49 9.25 -11.98
CA ALA A 106 -10.71 8.28 -10.91
C ALA A 106 -10.36 8.89 -9.56
N ASP A 107 -11.23 8.67 -8.58
CA ASP A 107 -11.13 9.34 -7.29
C ASP A 107 -11.72 8.51 -6.14
N SER A 108 -11.75 9.08 -4.94
CA SER A 108 -12.37 8.56 -3.75
C SER A 108 -13.58 9.42 -3.36
N GLU A 109 -14.65 8.79 -2.88
CA GLU A 109 -15.74 9.51 -2.23
C GLU A 109 -15.32 10.25 -0.94
N GLU A 110 -14.11 9.99 -0.43
CA GLU A 110 -13.54 10.70 0.72
C GLU A 110 -13.10 12.12 0.38
N PHE A 111 -12.85 12.44 -0.89
CA PHE A 111 -12.31 13.71 -1.30
C PHE A 111 -13.44 14.74 -1.48
N GLU A 112 -13.25 15.91 -0.87
CA GLU A 112 -14.31 16.94 -0.80
C GLU A 112 -14.65 17.55 -2.17
N ALA A 113 -13.72 17.50 -3.10
CA ALA A 113 -13.90 18.09 -4.42
C ALA A 113 -14.99 17.41 -5.25
N GLY A 114 -15.57 16.30 -4.78
CA GLY A 114 -16.72 15.63 -5.37
C GLY A 114 -16.59 15.54 -6.88
N GLY A 115 -15.45 15.05 -7.38
CA GLY A 115 -15.19 14.98 -8.81
C GLY A 115 -16.34 14.30 -9.53
N ALA A 116 -16.71 14.78 -10.70
CA ALA A 116 -17.70 14.13 -11.55
C ALA A 116 -17.19 12.78 -12.11
N GLY A 117 -16.04 12.32 -11.64
CA GLY A 117 -15.38 11.09 -12.08
C GLY A 117 -15.85 9.84 -11.35
N PRO A 118 -15.41 8.67 -11.83
CA PRO A 118 -15.74 7.40 -11.21
C PRO A 118 -15.01 7.24 -9.87
N HIS A 119 -15.74 6.90 -8.81
CA HIS A 119 -15.16 6.63 -7.50
C HIS A 119 -14.70 5.18 -7.39
N PHE A 120 -13.39 4.97 -7.47
CA PHE A 120 -12.74 3.66 -7.28
C PHE A 120 -12.61 3.27 -5.81
N VAL A 121 -12.75 4.25 -4.92
CA VAL A 121 -12.84 4.07 -3.47
C VAL A 121 -14.14 4.72 -3.01
N VAL A 122 -14.98 3.95 -2.33
CA VAL A 122 -16.34 4.35 -1.94
C VAL A 122 -16.54 4.22 -0.43
N TYR A 123 -17.49 4.99 0.07
CA TYR A 123 -17.96 4.87 1.44
C TYR A 123 -18.67 3.52 1.66
N MET A 124 -18.36 2.85 2.76
CA MET A 124 -18.95 1.55 3.06
C MET A 124 -20.48 1.66 3.27
N PRO A 125 -21.30 0.91 2.53
CA PRO A 125 -22.75 1.11 2.50
C PRO A 125 -23.46 0.84 3.84
N GLU A 126 -22.88 -0.04 4.69
CA GLU A 126 -23.44 -0.35 6.01
C GLU A 126 -23.09 0.68 7.09
N ILE A 127 -22.31 1.70 6.76
CA ILE A 127 -21.91 2.75 7.71
C ILE A 127 -22.83 3.94 7.55
N ASP A 128 -23.56 4.30 8.63
CA ASP A 128 -24.45 5.47 8.65
C ASP A 128 -23.64 6.76 8.58
N ARG A 129 -23.81 7.52 7.50
CA ARG A 129 -23.18 8.84 7.30
C ARG A 129 -23.64 9.90 8.31
N GLY A 130 -24.81 9.70 8.95
CA GLY A 130 -25.41 10.65 9.89
C GLY A 130 -24.85 10.62 11.30
N GLN A 131 -24.13 9.58 11.69
CA GLN A 131 -23.54 9.46 13.03
C GLN A 131 -22.11 9.97 13.07
N LEU A 132 -21.91 11.20 13.46
CA LEU A 132 -20.59 11.77 13.74
C LEU A 132 -19.84 10.91 14.78
N GLY A 133 -18.77 10.25 14.32
CA GLY A 133 -17.84 9.48 15.17
C GLY A 133 -18.18 8.00 15.39
N GLY A 134 -19.31 7.49 14.90
CA GLY A 134 -19.86 6.19 15.31
C GLY A 134 -19.46 4.98 14.48
N ASN A 135 -19.29 5.08 13.18
CA ASN A 135 -19.28 3.88 12.33
C ASN A 135 -18.04 3.80 11.42
N MET A 136 -17.00 3.14 11.91
CA MET A 136 -15.89 2.62 11.12
C MET A 136 -15.93 1.11 11.18
N ARG A 137 -15.42 0.44 10.15
CA ARG A 137 -15.02 -0.97 10.29
C ARG A 137 -13.83 -1.03 11.24
N LEU A 138 -14.07 -1.51 12.46
CA LEU A 138 -13.13 -1.49 13.57
C LEU A 138 -12.78 -2.90 14.06
N GLY A 139 -11.59 -2.99 14.70
CA GLY A 139 -11.17 -4.17 15.44
C GLY A 139 -10.49 -5.22 14.58
N GLY A 140 -10.27 -6.38 15.17
CA GLY A 140 -9.70 -7.53 14.48
C GLY A 140 -10.71 -8.14 13.50
N ARG A 141 -10.29 -8.28 12.24
CA ARG A 141 -11.07 -8.95 11.18
C ARG A 141 -10.20 -9.96 10.48
N THR A 142 -10.82 -10.97 9.91
CA THR A 142 -10.11 -12.02 9.17
C THR A 142 -10.13 -11.72 7.70
N THR A 143 -8.95 -11.75 7.09
CA THR A 143 -8.74 -11.70 5.65
C THR A 143 -8.45 -13.12 5.16
N TYR A 144 -9.14 -13.56 4.12
CA TYR A 144 -8.97 -14.86 3.48
C TYR A 144 -8.19 -14.68 2.17
N PHE A 145 -7.09 -15.42 2.02
CA PHE A 145 -6.38 -15.47 0.75
C PHE A 145 -7.17 -16.25 -0.29
N ARG A 146 -7.23 -15.71 -1.49
CA ARG A 146 -7.76 -16.44 -2.65
C ARG A 146 -6.85 -17.61 -2.97
N GLN A 147 -7.47 -18.77 -3.28
CA GLN A 147 -6.75 -19.99 -3.60
C GLN A 147 -6.61 -20.24 -5.11
N ASP A 148 -7.33 -19.46 -5.91
CA ASP A 148 -7.37 -19.54 -7.38
C ASP A 148 -6.30 -18.69 -8.08
N ILE A 149 -5.62 -17.82 -7.33
CA ILE A 149 -4.54 -16.96 -7.85
C ILE A 149 -3.33 -16.98 -6.91
N PRO A 150 -2.09 -16.84 -7.45
CA PRO A 150 -0.91 -16.73 -6.61
C PRO A 150 -0.90 -15.41 -5.84
N SER A 151 -0.29 -15.41 -4.65
CA SER A 151 -0.11 -14.23 -3.81
C SER A 151 1.36 -14.08 -3.41
N LEU A 152 1.90 -12.87 -3.52
CA LEU A 152 3.22 -12.50 -3.01
C LEU A 152 3.27 -12.50 -1.49
N LEU A 153 2.14 -12.19 -0.86
CA LEU A 153 2.05 -12.03 0.59
C LEU A 153 1.80 -13.34 1.32
N SER A 154 1.05 -14.28 0.71
CA SER A 154 0.68 -15.55 1.35
C SER A 154 1.87 -16.36 1.90
N PRO A 155 3.03 -16.48 1.20
CA PRO A 155 4.19 -17.18 1.73
C PRO A 155 4.71 -16.61 3.06
N PHE A 156 4.62 -15.31 3.27
CA PHE A 156 5.00 -14.66 4.52
C PHE A 156 4.06 -15.00 5.69
N TYR A 157 2.84 -15.42 5.38
CA TYR A 157 1.89 -16.02 6.32
C TYR A 157 1.96 -17.56 6.33
N GLN A 158 3.07 -18.16 5.85
CA GLN A 158 3.29 -19.62 5.79
C GLN A 158 2.21 -20.35 4.96
N ASN A 159 1.69 -19.68 3.94
CA ASN A 159 0.57 -20.14 3.10
C ASN A 159 -0.69 -20.51 3.91
N ALA A 160 -0.89 -19.87 5.06
CA ALA A 160 -2.14 -19.99 5.80
C ALA A 160 -3.30 -19.48 4.93
N PRO A 161 -4.49 -20.13 5.00
CA PRO A 161 -5.64 -19.73 4.18
C PRO A 161 -6.18 -18.34 4.56
N SER A 162 -5.84 -17.84 5.75
CA SER A 162 -6.31 -16.56 6.26
C SER A 162 -5.39 -15.99 7.32
N PHE A 163 -5.54 -14.71 7.60
CA PHE A 163 -4.90 -14.03 8.72
C PHE A 163 -5.86 -13.02 9.35
N SER A 164 -5.58 -12.63 10.59
CA SER A 164 -6.34 -11.58 11.27
C SER A 164 -5.48 -10.33 11.45
N ALA A 165 -6.06 -9.17 11.13
CA ALA A 165 -5.45 -7.87 11.35
C ALA A 165 -6.47 -6.85 11.83
N ARG A 166 -6.02 -5.71 12.34
CA ARG A 166 -6.92 -4.65 12.83
C ARG A 166 -7.34 -3.75 11.68
N HIS A 167 -8.62 -3.39 11.66
CA HIS A 167 -9.21 -2.44 10.72
C HIS A 167 -9.58 -1.14 11.43
N ARG A 168 -9.48 -0.04 10.67
CA ARG A 168 -9.94 1.30 11.07
C ARG A 168 -10.19 2.13 9.82
N HIS A 169 -11.28 1.85 9.11
CA HIS A 169 -11.60 2.58 7.87
C HIS A 169 -13.11 2.72 7.66
N ARG A 170 -13.50 3.70 6.85
CA ARG A 170 -14.89 3.97 6.41
C ARG A 170 -15.05 3.77 4.91
N TYR A 171 -13.95 3.79 4.18
CA TYR A 171 -13.91 3.67 2.73
C TYR A 171 -13.25 2.36 2.35
N GLU A 172 -13.66 1.84 1.21
CA GLU A 172 -13.16 0.58 0.66
C GLU A 172 -13.07 0.64 -0.87
N VAL A 173 -12.39 -0.32 -1.46
CA VAL A 173 -12.35 -0.46 -2.93
C VAL A 173 -13.76 -0.70 -3.44
N ASN A 174 -14.17 0.07 -4.45
CA ASN A 174 -15.48 -0.07 -5.08
C ASN A 174 -15.58 -1.41 -5.80
N PRO A 175 -16.51 -2.30 -5.40
CA PRO A 175 -16.67 -3.62 -6.02
C PRO A 175 -16.97 -3.56 -7.52
N GLU A 176 -17.59 -2.48 -8.01
CA GLU A 176 -17.95 -2.31 -9.43
C GLU A 176 -16.74 -2.27 -10.36
N TYR A 177 -15.56 -1.86 -9.85
CA TYR A 177 -14.35 -1.73 -10.67
C TYR A 177 -13.35 -2.86 -10.48
N VAL A 178 -13.61 -3.81 -9.57
CA VAL A 178 -12.68 -4.90 -9.24
C VAL A 178 -12.31 -5.72 -10.47
N GLU A 179 -13.28 -6.14 -11.25
CA GLU A 179 -13.03 -6.95 -12.48
C GLU A 179 -12.17 -6.18 -13.49
N ARG A 180 -12.40 -4.88 -13.66
CA ARG A 180 -11.59 -4.04 -14.57
C ARG A 180 -10.16 -3.89 -14.09
N LEU A 181 -9.96 -3.71 -12.78
CA LEU A 181 -8.63 -3.60 -12.16
C LEU A 181 -7.87 -4.93 -12.28
N GLU A 182 -8.52 -6.06 -12.01
CA GLU A 182 -7.91 -7.39 -12.14
C GLU A 182 -7.58 -7.72 -13.61
N ALA A 183 -8.46 -7.40 -14.55
CA ALA A 183 -8.20 -7.59 -15.98
C ALA A 183 -6.99 -6.79 -16.47
N ALA A 184 -6.70 -5.63 -15.84
CA ALA A 184 -5.53 -4.81 -16.12
C ALA A 184 -4.27 -5.25 -15.33
N GLY A 185 -4.39 -6.21 -14.39
CA GLY A 185 -3.26 -6.80 -13.67
C GLY A 185 -3.11 -6.40 -12.21
N LEU A 186 -3.99 -5.56 -11.65
CA LEU A 186 -4.03 -5.29 -10.21
C LEU A 186 -4.88 -6.36 -9.52
N MET A 187 -4.24 -7.35 -8.94
CA MET A 187 -4.90 -8.53 -8.40
C MET A 187 -5.34 -8.31 -6.94
N PHE A 188 -6.56 -8.71 -6.61
CA PHE A 188 -7.03 -8.74 -5.22
C PHE A 188 -6.91 -10.15 -4.66
N THR A 189 -5.79 -10.41 -3.99
CA THR A 189 -5.40 -11.74 -3.50
C THR A 189 -5.98 -12.07 -2.13
N GLY A 190 -6.52 -11.09 -1.41
CA GLY A 190 -7.19 -11.27 -0.11
C GLY A 190 -8.53 -10.56 -0.05
N LYS A 191 -9.52 -11.26 0.51
CA LYS A 191 -10.90 -10.78 0.69
C LYS A 191 -11.39 -11.03 2.11
N ASP A 192 -12.44 -10.30 2.51
CA ASP A 192 -13.11 -10.56 3.78
C ASP A 192 -13.95 -11.84 3.75
N GLU A 193 -14.62 -12.15 4.85
CA GLU A 193 -15.48 -13.32 5.00
C GLU A 193 -16.67 -13.38 4.05
N SER A 194 -17.11 -12.22 3.53
CA SER A 194 -18.20 -12.13 2.55
C SER A 194 -17.74 -12.42 1.13
N GLY A 195 -16.42 -12.32 0.88
CA GLY A 195 -15.82 -12.41 -0.45
C GLY A 195 -16.07 -11.17 -1.33
N VAL A 196 -16.70 -10.13 -0.78
CA VAL A 196 -17.04 -8.89 -1.51
C VAL A 196 -15.98 -7.80 -1.32
N ARG A 197 -15.43 -7.67 -0.10
CA ARG A 197 -14.47 -6.60 0.22
C ARG A 197 -13.05 -7.03 -0.12
N MET A 198 -12.35 -6.14 -0.79
CA MET A 198 -10.95 -6.31 -1.17
C MET A 198 -10.05 -5.88 0.01
N GLU A 199 -9.29 -6.83 0.55
CA GLU A 199 -8.48 -6.66 1.75
C GLU A 199 -6.98 -6.63 1.45
N VAL A 200 -6.55 -7.28 0.36
CA VAL A 200 -5.17 -7.28 -0.12
C VAL A 200 -5.15 -7.09 -1.61
N LEU A 201 -4.36 -6.14 -2.09
CA LEU A 201 -4.02 -5.98 -3.50
C LEU A 201 -2.55 -6.29 -3.75
N GLU A 202 -2.26 -6.82 -4.93
CA GLU A 202 -0.89 -7.13 -5.36
C GLU A 202 -0.73 -6.93 -6.87
N LEU A 203 0.47 -6.54 -7.30
CA LEU A 203 0.91 -6.81 -8.66
C LEU A 203 1.59 -8.17 -8.70
N ARG A 204 1.52 -8.87 -9.82
CA ARG A 204 2.16 -10.17 -10.00
C ARG A 204 3.68 -10.05 -9.91
N GLU A 205 4.36 -11.08 -9.44
CA GLU A 205 5.82 -11.12 -9.25
C GLU A 205 6.60 -10.87 -10.56
N ASP A 206 6.10 -11.36 -11.69
CA ASP A 206 6.71 -11.11 -13.00
C ASP A 206 6.61 -9.65 -13.45
N VAL A 207 5.63 -8.91 -12.93
CA VAL A 207 5.43 -7.47 -13.19
C VAL A 207 6.21 -6.62 -12.20
N HIS A 208 6.13 -6.93 -10.90
CA HIS A 208 6.75 -6.12 -9.85
C HIS A 208 7.27 -6.98 -8.70
N PRO A 209 8.51 -6.78 -8.22
CA PRO A 209 9.12 -7.65 -7.21
C PRO A 209 8.37 -7.69 -5.88
N PHE A 210 7.73 -6.60 -5.48
CA PHE A 210 6.88 -6.51 -4.30
C PHE A 210 6.03 -5.24 -4.36
N PHE A 211 4.79 -5.36 -4.79
CA PHE A 211 3.80 -4.28 -4.75
C PHE A 211 2.57 -4.80 -4.07
N VAL A 212 2.41 -4.42 -2.80
CA VAL A 212 1.38 -4.97 -1.92
C VAL A 212 0.65 -3.84 -1.21
N GLY A 213 -0.67 -3.92 -1.18
CA GLY A 213 -1.52 -3.05 -0.37
C GLY A 213 -2.43 -3.85 0.54
N LEU A 214 -2.62 -3.40 1.78
CA LEU A 214 -3.54 -3.99 2.73
C LEU A 214 -4.53 -2.95 3.25
N GLN A 215 -5.83 -3.30 3.26
CA GLN A 215 -6.85 -2.44 3.88
C GLN A 215 -6.75 -2.41 5.41
N ALA A 216 -6.24 -3.48 5.99
CA ALA A 216 -5.97 -3.61 7.41
C ALA A 216 -4.71 -2.85 7.85
N HIS A 217 -4.51 -2.79 9.16
CA HIS A 217 -3.35 -2.23 9.85
C HIS A 217 -2.49 -3.34 10.50
N PRO A 218 -1.66 -4.04 9.74
CA PRO A 218 -0.85 -5.15 10.24
C PRO A 218 0.28 -4.72 11.17
N GLU A 219 0.64 -3.42 11.20
CA GLU A 219 1.63 -2.86 12.12
C GLU A 219 1.27 -3.07 13.59
N TYR A 220 -0.02 -3.09 13.93
CA TYR A 220 -0.47 -3.24 15.32
C TYR A 220 -0.25 -4.66 15.89
N THR A 221 -0.09 -5.64 15.02
CA THR A 221 0.17 -7.03 15.43
C THR A 221 1.65 -7.38 15.45
N SER A 222 2.54 -6.50 14.98
CA SER A 222 3.98 -6.73 14.92
C SER A 222 4.61 -6.79 16.31
N ARG A 223 5.53 -7.74 16.52
CA ARG A 223 6.30 -7.93 17.75
C ARG A 223 7.76 -8.21 17.41
N PRO A 224 8.74 -7.92 18.30
CA PRO A 224 10.15 -8.19 18.02
C PRO A 224 10.44 -9.64 17.61
N ASN A 225 9.80 -10.61 18.29
CA ASN A 225 9.98 -12.04 18.02
C ASN A 225 8.99 -12.61 17.00
N LYS A 226 8.04 -11.81 16.54
CA LYS A 226 7.03 -12.16 15.54
C LYS A 226 6.70 -10.92 14.71
N PRO A 227 7.62 -10.49 13.85
CA PRO A 227 7.37 -9.34 12.97
C PRO A 227 6.17 -9.56 12.08
N SER A 228 5.48 -8.48 11.77
CA SER A 228 4.32 -8.53 10.88
C SER A 228 4.74 -8.92 9.47
N PRO A 229 4.13 -9.96 8.86
CA PRO A 229 4.55 -10.53 7.59
C PRO A 229 4.67 -9.52 6.42
N PRO A 230 3.75 -8.56 6.21
CA PRO A 230 3.89 -7.59 5.12
C PRO A 230 5.15 -6.72 5.23
N PHE A 231 5.55 -6.39 6.45
CA PHE A 231 6.79 -5.64 6.70
C PHE A 231 8.03 -6.50 6.44
N VAL A 232 7.99 -7.78 6.77
CA VAL A 232 9.06 -8.73 6.45
C VAL A 232 9.22 -8.83 4.92
N GLY A 233 8.12 -8.95 4.19
CA GLY A 233 8.12 -8.98 2.72
C GLY A 233 8.73 -7.71 2.11
N LEU A 234 8.30 -6.53 2.58
CA LEU A 234 8.86 -5.26 2.13
C LEU A 234 10.38 -5.19 2.37
N ILE A 235 10.85 -5.54 3.57
CA ILE A 235 12.28 -5.46 3.89
C ILE A 235 13.10 -6.46 3.08
N GLN A 236 12.61 -7.69 2.86
CA GLN A 236 13.30 -8.67 2.02
C GLN A 236 13.39 -8.19 0.56
N ALA A 237 12.30 -7.67 0.02
CA ALA A 237 12.30 -7.11 -1.34
C ALA A 237 13.22 -5.88 -1.46
N ALA A 238 13.26 -4.99 -0.46
CA ALA A 238 14.14 -3.84 -0.42
C ALA A 238 15.64 -4.25 -0.41
N ILE A 239 15.98 -5.32 0.32
CA ILE A 239 17.34 -5.87 0.32
C ILE A 239 17.72 -6.37 -1.09
N GLN A 240 16.83 -7.10 -1.75
CA GLN A 240 17.05 -7.61 -3.11
C GLN A 240 17.16 -6.47 -4.12
N HIS A 241 16.31 -5.46 -4.01
CA HIS A 241 16.35 -4.26 -4.86
C HIS A 241 17.71 -3.54 -4.75
N ARG A 242 18.18 -3.29 -3.54
CA ARG A 242 19.51 -2.67 -3.31
C ARG A 242 20.67 -3.52 -3.88
N GLN A 243 20.59 -4.82 -3.76
CA GLN A 243 21.63 -5.73 -4.33
C GLN A 243 21.67 -5.68 -5.86
N SER A 244 20.49 -5.62 -6.52
CA SER A 244 20.40 -5.53 -7.98
C SER A 244 21.00 -4.22 -8.51
N LEU A 245 20.80 -3.11 -7.80
CA LEU A 245 21.41 -1.82 -8.15
C LEU A 245 22.94 -1.83 -8.02
N GLY A 246 23.46 -2.52 -6.98
CA GLY A 246 24.91 -2.65 -6.77
C GLY A 246 25.60 -3.49 -7.84
N THR A 247 24.96 -4.54 -8.33
CA THR A 247 25.49 -5.40 -9.41
C THR A 247 25.50 -4.69 -10.77
N SER A 248 24.49 -3.86 -11.04
CA SER A 248 24.41 -3.08 -12.28
C SER A 248 25.52 -2.01 -12.38
N ALA A 249 25.94 -1.43 -11.26
CA ALA A 249 27.04 -0.46 -11.22
C ALA A 249 28.42 -1.11 -11.41
N SER A 250 28.59 -2.39 -11.07
CA SER A 250 29.85 -3.15 -11.19
C SER A 250 30.09 -3.71 -12.60
N THR A 251 29.06 -3.82 -13.44
CA THR A 251 29.17 -4.34 -14.82
C THR A 251 29.37 -3.24 -15.88
N ALA A 252 29.35 -1.99 -15.47
CA ALA A 252 29.50 -0.81 -16.35
C ALA A 252 30.90 -0.17 -16.30
N CYS A 253 31.92 -0.88 -15.76
CA CYS A 253 33.34 -0.48 -15.77
C CYS A 253 34.16 -1.32 -16.71
#